data_72039a86d374fc8efa5d40005278d182
#
_entry.id   72039a86d374fc8efa5d40005278d182
#
_cell.length_a   1.000
_cell.length_b   1.000
_cell.length_c   1.000
_cell.angle_alpha   90.00
_cell.angle_beta   90.00
_cell.angle_gamma   90.00
#
_symmetry.space_group_name_H-M   'P 1'
#
loop_
_entity.id
_entity.type
_entity.pdbx_description
1 polymer ?
#
loop_
_entity_poly.entity_id
_entity_poly.type
_entity_poly.pdbx_seq_one_letter_code
_entity_poly.pdbx_strand_id
1 'polypeptide(L)'
;MRAGVTRRAFLGRGARAGAAVAAAGLVPAFAGAGATRAPGGTWLPGELHCHSCYSHDVWCAGDGNTGLDEVYTAGLPVPGKYAEARSRGLRFCAVTDHNDVRSVPDLPSSSQGLIAIPGYEHSLHGHAQMLGAGHVYDPGDQAADAIVAMAAALRADGGVFQANHPAYRLGPDDPGCQGGCADCRAMNWQYGFDVRPDTVEVWNPSVSRGEVSENYWECWLERGERIAATGGSDSHWVSLAEVAGPGQPTTWVLARHATVAGVLAALRDGRTSVSGQPPALGGVRLSLSGPGGATIGDTVAPGSTLRVSADGLRTPAVVRIRANGGQVLEETIEPGGEVTFRAPREAGWVRALLLDPTALPASTSTDLGQATPQRDGHLLLALTSAMYLRRATLPRNARRV
;
A
#
# COMPACT_ATOMS: atom_id res chain seq x y z
N MET A 1 -8.11 15.90 -48.66
CA MET A 1 -9.38 15.30 -48.18
C MET A 1 -9.03 14.23 -47.18
N ARG A 2 -9.23 14.47 -45.89
CA ARG A 2 -8.97 13.49 -44.82
C ARG A 2 -10.33 12.89 -44.45
N ALA A 3 -10.48 11.58 -44.64
CA ALA A 3 -11.67 10.84 -44.24
C ALA A 3 -11.66 10.66 -42.70
N GLY A 4 -12.62 11.28 -42.03
CA GLY A 4 -12.85 11.11 -40.61
C GLY A 4 -13.52 9.75 -40.35
N VAL A 5 -12.89 8.91 -39.58
CA VAL A 5 -13.47 7.66 -39.05
C VAL A 5 -14.37 8.04 -37.87
N THR A 6 -15.68 7.92 -38.03
CA THR A 6 -16.65 8.22 -37.00
C THR A 6 -16.74 7.03 -36.01
N ARG A 7 -16.70 7.36 -34.71
CA ARG A 7 -16.78 6.44 -33.55
C ARG A 7 -18.05 5.56 -33.47
N ARG A 8 -18.97 5.65 -34.41
CA ARG A 8 -20.24 4.89 -34.42
C ARG A 8 -20.13 3.40 -34.81
N ALA A 9 -18.96 2.96 -35.26
CA ALA A 9 -18.78 1.57 -35.72
C ALA A 9 -18.47 0.54 -34.62
N PHE A 10 -18.26 0.97 -33.35
CA PHE A 10 -17.80 0.07 -32.29
C PHE A 10 -18.90 -0.44 -31.34
N LEU A 11 -20.12 0.08 -31.40
CA LEU A 11 -21.21 -0.28 -30.48
C LEU A 11 -22.26 -1.25 -31.08
N GLY A 12 -21.99 -1.88 -32.19
CA GLY A 12 -22.98 -2.64 -32.96
C GLY A 12 -22.82 -4.17 -32.99
N ARG A 13 -22.24 -4.85 -32.01
CA ARG A 13 -22.31 -6.33 -31.95
C ARG A 13 -22.11 -6.82 -30.52
N GLY A 14 -23.19 -7.24 -29.83
CA GLY A 14 -23.04 -8.04 -28.62
C GLY A 14 -24.20 -8.11 -27.65
N ALA A 15 -25.44 -7.94 -28.06
CA ALA A 15 -26.55 -8.37 -27.22
C ALA A 15 -26.90 -9.83 -27.57
N ARG A 16 -26.29 -10.81 -26.93
CA ARG A 16 -26.83 -12.15 -26.79
C ARG A 16 -27.01 -12.45 -25.30
N ALA A 17 -28.26 -12.55 -24.92
CA ALA A 17 -28.69 -13.01 -23.62
C ALA A 17 -28.04 -14.37 -23.30
N GLY A 18 -27.12 -14.39 -22.39
CA GLY A 18 -26.61 -15.60 -21.75
C GLY A 18 -27.40 -15.87 -20.50
N ALA A 19 -28.13 -16.98 -20.45
CA ALA A 19 -28.86 -17.46 -19.29
C ALA A 19 -27.89 -17.62 -18.11
N ALA A 20 -28.21 -16.97 -17.00
CA ALA A 20 -27.53 -17.17 -15.73
C ALA A 20 -27.83 -18.61 -15.24
N VAL A 21 -26.90 -19.50 -15.39
CA VAL A 21 -26.89 -20.76 -14.65
C VAL A 21 -26.36 -20.43 -13.27
N ALA A 22 -27.26 -20.36 -12.28
CA ALA A 22 -26.92 -20.32 -10.87
C ALA A 22 -26.25 -21.65 -10.50
N ALA A 23 -24.93 -21.74 -10.66
CA ALA A 23 -24.16 -22.78 -10.02
C ALA A 23 -24.05 -22.39 -8.55
N ALA A 24 -24.90 -22.98 -7.70
CA ALA A 24 -24.70 -23.03 -6.27
C ALA A 24 -23.45 -23.86 -5.98
N GLY A 25 -22.28 -23.29 -6.25
CA GLY A 25 -21.01 -23.81 -5.79
C GLY A 25 -20.96 -23.65 -4.28
N LEU A 26 -20.93 -24.75 -3.54
CA LEU A 26 -20.50 -24.82 -2.16
C LEU A 26 -19.13 -24.13 -2.09
N VAL A 27 -19.13 -22.91 -1.64
CA VAL A 27 -17.91 -22.22 -1.21
C VAL A 27 -17.40 -23.07 -0.05
N PRO A 28 -16.23 -23.74 -0.16
CA PRO A 28 -15.67 -24.38 1.03
C PRO A 28 -15.52 -23.26 2.07
N ALA A 29 -16.11 -23.48 3.24
CA ALA A 29 -15.82 -22.62 4.40
C ALA A 29 -14.31 -22.64 4.56
N PHE A 30 -13.63 -21.59 4.09
CA PHE A 30 -12.25 -21.37 4.41
C PHE A 30 -12.24 -21.24 5.93
N ALA A 31 -11.75 -22.28 6.59
CA ALA A 31 -11.23 -22.17 7.95
C ALA A 31 -10.29 -20.97 7.87
N GLY A 32 -10.75 -19.83 8.41
CA GLY A 32 -10.05 -18.57 8.32
C GLY A 32 -8.60 -18.84 8.68
N ALA A 33 -7.66 -18.41 7.84
CA ALA A 33 -6.26 -18.40 8.17
C ALA A 33 -6.20 -17.77 9.56
N GLY A 34 -6.07 -18.59 10.59
CA GLY A 34 -6.19 -18.20 11.98
C GLY A 34 -5.21 -17.08 12.17
N ALA A 35 -5.68 -15.92 12.65
CA ALA A 35 -4.85 -14.79 12.95
C ALA A 35 -3.71 -15.28 13.83
N THR A 36 -2.55 -15.55 13.24
CA THR A 36 -1.37 -16.03 13.97
C THR A 36 -0.94 -14.87 14.86
N ARG A 37 -1.19 -15.01 16.15
CA ARG A 37 -0.82 -14.02 17.14
C ARG A 37 0.70 -14.07 17.29
N ALA A 38 1.40 -13.20 16.56
CA ALA A 38 2.80 -12.95 16.82
C ALA A 38 2.98 -12.37 18.23
N PRO A 39 4.12 -12.61 18.92
CA PRO A 39 4.39 -11.95 20.18
C PRO A 39 4.24 -10.43 19.99
N GLY A 40 3.15 -9.85 20.51
CA GLY A 40 2.90 -8.41 20.45
C GLY A 40 1.81 -7.91 19.53
N GLY A 41 1.07 -8.75 18.75
CA GLY A 41 -0.01 -8.25 17.89
C GLY A 41 -0.68 -9.30 17.00
N THR A 42 -1.64 -8.82 16.20
CA THR A 42 -2.34 -9.60 15.17
C THR A 42 -2.11 -8.97 13.83
N TRP A 43 -1.78 -9.76 12.82
CA TRP A 43 -1.71 -9.29 11.43
C TRP A 43 -3.10 -9.09 10.86
N LEU A 44 -3.35 -7.90 10.38
CA LEU A 44 -4.60 -7.49 9.75
C LEU A 44 -4.32 -7.07 8.31
N PRO A 45 -4.88 -7.76 7.30
CA PRO A 45 -4.85 -7.30 5.92
C PRO A 45 -5.87 -6.19 5.70
N GLY A 46 -5.55 -5.20 4.90
CA GLY A 46 -6.50 -4.13 4.62
C GLY A 46 -6.14 -3.23 3.45
N GLU A 47 -7.02 -2.27 3.24
CA GLU A 47 -6.97 -1.23 2.24
C GLU A 47 -6.80 0.13 2.90
N LEU A 48 -5.89 0.94 2.38
CA LEU A 48 -5.64 2.30 2.88
C LEU A 48 -5.98 3.40 1.86
N HIS A 49 -6.28 3.04 0.62
CA HIS A 49 -6.48 3.97 -0.47
C HIS A 49 -7.50 3.44 -1.47
N CYS A 50 -8.76 3.77 -1.27
CA CYS A 50 -9.80 3.54 -2.26
C CYS A 50 -10.89 4.61 -2.17
N HIS A 51 -11.61 4.79 -3.26
CA HIS A 51 -12.59 5.86 -3.44
C HIS A 51 -14.00 5.32 -3.53
N SER A 52 -14.94 6.04 -2.95
CA SER A 52 -16.36 5.82 -3.14
C SER A 52 -16.91 6.70 -4.26
N CYS A 53 -18.18 6.60 -4.51
CA CYS A 53 -18.87 7.47 -5.47
C CYS A 53 -18.95 8.95 -5.03
N TYR A 54 -18.46 9.30 -3.83
CA TYR A 54 -18.35 10.70 -3.40
C TYR A 54 -17.09 11.40 -3.91
N SER A 55 -16.15 10.65 -4.47
CA SER A 55 -14.95 11.22 -5.06
C SER A 55 -15.30 12.04 -6.30
N HIS A 56 -14.62 13.17 -6.52
CA HIS A 56 -15.01 14.15 -7.56
C HIS A 56 -14.82 13.64 -8.98
N ASP A 57 -14.07 12.59 -9.18
CA ASP A 57 -13.76 11.97 -10.47
C ASP A 57 -14.63 10.76 -10.80
N VAL A 58 -15.60 10.45 -9.96
CA VAL A 58 -16.66 9.44 -10.15
C VAL A 58 -18.00 10.01 -9.72
N TRP A 59 -19.10 9.30 -9.95
CA TRP A 59 -20.43 9.71 -9.48
C TRP A 59 -21.18 8.56 -8.81
N CYS A 60 -22.08 8.90 -7.89
CA CYS A 60 -23.00 7.95 -7.32
C CYS A 60 -24.12 7.64 -8.31
N ALA A 61 -24.42 6.36 -8.53
CA ALA A 61 -25.54 5.96 -9.38
C ALA A 61 -26.85 6.50 -8.78
N GLY A 62 -27.59 7.30 -9.54
CA GLY A 62 -28.88 7.89 -9.14
C GLY A 62 -28.83 9.36 -8.75
N ASP A 63 -27.68 10.00 -8.61
CA ASP A 63 -27.57 11.42 -8.23
C ASP A 63 -28.01 12.41 -9.31
N GLY A 64 -28.35 11.92 -10.52
CA GLY A 64 -28.69 12.80 -11.64
C GLY A 64 -27.57 13.73 -12.08
N ASN A 65 -26.37 13.57 -11.55
CA ASN A 65 -25.21 14.34 -11.92
C ASN A 65 -24.64 13.83 -13.24
N THR A 66 -25.15 14.37 -14.34
CA THR A 66 -24.76 14.02 -15.71
C THR A 66 -23.64 14.92 -16.25
N GLY A 67 -22.99 15.71 -15.39
CA GLY A 67 -22.05 16.75 -15.79
C GLY A 67 -20.62 16.26 -16.08
N LEU A 68 -20.31 14.99 -15.82
CA LEU A 68 -19.03 14.39 -16.21
C LEU A 68 -19.25 13.61 -17.50
N ASP A 69 -18.34 13.76 -18.44
CA ASP A 69 -18.37 13.07 -19.74
C ASP A 69 -18.65 11.57 -19.59
N GLU A 70 -19.31 10.97 -20.58
CA GLU A 70 -19.69 9.55 -20.68
C GLU A 70 -18.52 8.54 -20.49
N VAL A 71 -17.32 9.03 -20.20
CA VAL A 71 -16.08 8.25 -20.01
C VAL A 71 -15.95 7.71 -18.60
N TYR A 72 -16.58 8.32 -17.60
CA TYR A 72 -16.47 7.92 -16.20
C TYR A 72 -17.61 6.97 -15.83
N THR A 73 -17.26 5.80 -15.34
CA THR A 73 -18.20 4.82 -14.81
C THR A 73 -18.65 5.21 -13.40
N ALA A 74 -19.85 4.78 -13.01
CA ALA A 74 -20.33 5.01 -11.66
C ALA A 74 -19.41 4.37 -10.61
N GLY A 75 -19.06 5.13 -9.58
CA GLY A 75 -18.36 4.65 -8.41
C GLY A 75 -19.26 3.78 -7.53
N LEU A 76 -18.67 2.95 -6.68
CA LEU A 76 -19.42 2.22 -5.66
C LEU A 76 -19.77 3.14 -4.49
N PRO A 77 -20.98 3.05 -3.94
CA PRO A 77 -21.27 3.68 -2.67
C PRO A 77 -20.46 3.03 -1.53
N VAL A 78 -20.22 3.76 -0.45
CA VAL A 78 -19.41 3.32 0.70
C VAL A 78 -19.75 1.90 1.16
N PRO A 79 -21.01 1.51 1.40
CA PRO A 79 -21.34 0.12 1.78
C PRO A 79 -20.90 -0.92 0.76
N GLY A 80 -20.93 -0.58 -0.52
CA GLY A 80 -20.47 -1.45 -1.62
C GLY A 80 -18.95 -1.68 -1.56
N LYS A 81 -18.14 -0.62 -1.35
CA LYS A 81 -16.68 -0.73 -1.17
C LYS A 81 -16.33 -1.61 0.03
N TYR A 82 -17.03 -1.46 1.14
CA TYR A 82 -16.80 -2.31 2.32
C TYR A 82 -17.26 -3.77 2.12
N ALA A 83 -18.33 -4.00 1.35
CA ALA A 83 -18.77 -5.35 0.99
C ALA A 83 -17.70 -6.03 0.12
N GLU A 84 -17.15 -5.32 -0.84
CA GLU A 84 -16.07 -5.80 -1.69
C GLU A 84 -14.80 -6.09 -0.87
N ALA A 85 -14.36 -5.18 -0.01
CA ALA A 85 -13.22 -5.38 0.88
C ALA A 85 -13.38 -6.65 1.75
N ARG A 86 -14.58 -6.87 2.31
CA ARG A 86 -14.87 -8.11 3.07
C ARG A 86 -14.77 -9.37 2.21
N SER A 87 -15.33 -9.36 0.99
CA SER A 87 -15.29 -10.52 0.10
C SER A 87 -13.85 -10.91 -0.27
N ARG A 88 -12.93 -9.96 -0.23
CA ARG A 88 -11.50 -10.15 -0.48
C ARG A 88 -10.70 -10.58 0.76
N GLY A 89 -11.37 -10.75 1.92
CA GLY A 89 -10.74 -11.19 3.17
C GLY A 89 -10.02 -10.09 3.93
N LEU A 90 -10.28 -8.81 3.61
CA LEU A 90 -9.70 -7.69 4.34
C LEU A 90 -10.32 -7.54 5.73
N ARG A 91 -9.58 -6.98 6.66
CA ARG A 91 -9.95 -6.76 8.06
C ARG A 91 -10.04 -5.28 8.42
N PHE A 92 -9.51 -4.41 7.60
CA PHE A 92 -9.74 -2.98 7.67
C PHE A 92 -9.82 -2.39 6.26
N CYS A 93 -10.47 -1.22 6.16
CA CYS A 93 -10.57 -0.46 4.92
C CYS A 93 -10.70 1.02 5.25
N ALA A 94 -9.96 1.86 4.54
CA ALA A 94 -10.14 3.30 4.50
C ALA A 94 -10.73 3.68 3.13
N VAL A 95 -11.92 4.27 3.14
CA VAL A 95 -12.46 4.96 1.97
C VAL A 95 -12.03 6.42 2.10
N THR A 96 -11.30 6.91 1.09
CA THR A 96 -10.54 8.16 1.17
C THR A 96 -10.78 9.00 -0.08
N ASP A 97 -12.01 9.49 -0.23
CA ASP A 97 -12.42 10.29 -1.37
C ASP A 97 -11.60 11.58 -1.49
N HIS A 98 -11.38 12.06 -2.72
CA HIS A 98 -10.59 13.25 -3.00
C HIS A 98 -11.15 14.50 -2.32
N ASN A 99 -10.40 15.07 -1.38
CA ASN A 99 -10.71 16.29 -0.63
C ASN A 99 -12.11 16.29 0.01
N ASP A 100 -12.66 15.10 0.33
CA ASP A 100 -14.04 14.93 0.75
C ASP A 100 -14.16 13.88 1.88
N VAL A 101 -14.99 14.17 2.88
CA VAL A 101 -15.29 13.29 4.01
C VAL A 101 -16.77 12.88 4.07
N ARG A 102 -17.55 13.07 3.00
CA ARG A 102 -18.95 12.63 2.94
C ARG A 102 -19.11 11.12 3.11
N SER A 103 -18.06 10.34 2.85
CA SER A 103 -18.05 8.90 3.12
C SER A 103 -18.06 8.56 4.62
N VAL A 104 -17.62 9.47 5.50
CA VAL A 104 -17.44 9.18 6.93
C VAL A 104 -18.76 8.83 7.64
N PRO A 105 -19.88 9.53 7.44
CA PRO A 105 -21.18 9.13 8.02
C PRO A 105 -21.67 7.75 7.58
N ASP A 106 -21.26 7.29 6.39
CA ASP A 106 -21.70 6.03 5.80
C ASP A 106 -20.81 4.84 6.17
N LEU A 107 -19.78 5.07 7.01
CA LEU A 107 -18.88 4.00 7.44
C LEU A 107 -19.64 2.92 8.21
N PRO A 108 -19.40 1.63 7.91
CA PRO A 108 -20.05 0.55 8.63
C PRO A 108 -19.63 0.52 10.10
N SER A 109 -20.54 0.14 10.97
CA SER A 109 -20.20 -0.10 12.38
C SER A 109 -19.17 -1.23 12.50
N SER A 110 -18.28 -1.16 13.48
CA SER A 110 -17.23 -2.17 13.76
C SER A 110 -17.80 -3.57 14.03
N SER A 111 -19.10 -3.71 14.29
CA SER A 111 -19.79 -4.98 14.51
C SER A 111 -19.84 -5.90 13.28
N GLN A 112 -19.50 -5.40 12.10
CA GLN A 112 -19.49 -6.20 10.86
C GLN A 112 -18.15 -6.90 10.57
N GLY A 113 -17.21 -6.92 11.52
CA GLY A 113 -15.93 -7.64 11.40
C GLY A 113 -14.88 -6.97 10.52
N LEU A 114 -15.14 -5.79 9.99
CA LEU A 114 -14.21 -4.94 9.26
C LEU A 114 -14.03 -3.62 10.02
N ILE A 115 -12.78 -3.20 10.20
CA ILE A 115 -12.44 -1.93 10.82
C ILE A 115 -12.56 -0.86 9.74
N ALA A 116 -13.52 0.05 9.88
CA ALA A 116 -13.68 1.19 9.00
C ALA A 116 -12.82 2.35 9.49
N ILE A 117 -11.85 2.77 8.69
CA ILE A 117 -10.94 3.87 9.00
C ILE A 117 -11.48 5.12 8.30
N PRO A 118 -11.86 6.18 9.03
CA PRO A 118 -12.24 7.45 8.41
C PRO A 118 -11.01 8.10 7.76
N GLY A 119 -11.23 8.87 6.71
CA GLY A 119 -10.14 9.60 6.07
C GLY A 119 -10.55 10.20 4.73
N TYR A 120 -9.63 10.90 4.12
CA TYR A 120 -9.75 11.42 2.76
C TYR A 120 -8.38 11.53 2.11
N GLU A 121 -8.36 11.65 0.81
CA GLU A 121 -7.14 11.95 0.06
C GLU A 121 -7.07 13.47 -0.22
N HIS A 122 -6.06 14.13 0.34
CA HIS A 122 -5.71 15.49 -0.05
C HIS A 122 -5.03 15.46 -1.42
N SER A 123 -5.66 16.03 -2.43
CA SER A 123 -5.29 15.82 -3.84
C SER A 123 -5.06 17.16 -4.54
N LEU A 124 -3.90 17.79 -4.28
CA LEU A 124 -3.49 19.03 -4.93
C LEU A 124 -2.02 18.94 -5.40
N HIS A 125 -1.04 19.60 -4.72
CA HIS A 125 0.37 19.60 -5.15
C HIS A 125 1.15 18.32 -4.76
N GLY A 126 0.49 17.23 -4.65
CA GLY A 126 0.92 15.92 -4.20
C GLY A 126 -0.23 15.29 -3.46
N HIS A 127 -0.46 14.01 -3.73
CA HIS A 127 -1.56 13.33 -3.07
C HIS A 127 -1.12 12.79 -1.72
N ALA A 128 -1.96 12.96 -0.69
CA ALA A 128 -1.70 12.48 0.66
C ALA A 128 -2.94 11.91 1.31
N GLN A 129 -2.83 10.72 1.90
CA GLN A 129 -3.91 10.20 2.75
C GLN A 129 -3.90 10.85 4.11
N MET A 130 -5.07 11.31 4.51
CA MET A 130 -5.37 11.84 5.83
C MET A 130 -6.12 10.77 6.64
N LEU A 131 -5.42 9.68 6.99
CA LEU A 131 -6.01 8.52 7.65
C LEU A 131 -6.38 8.84 9.10
N GLY A 132 -7.61 8.53 9.49
CA GLY A 132 -8.16 8.86 10.80
C GLY A 132 -8.91 10.20 10.85
N ALA A 133 -8.91 10.96 9.73
CA ALA A 133 -9.58 12.26 9.65
C ALA A 133 -11.10 12.11 9.61
N GLY A 134 -11.79 12.84 10.49
CA GLY A 134 -13.27 12.95 10.48
C GLY A 134 -13.78 14.23 9.79
N HIS A 135 -12.87 15.10 9.35
CA HIS A 135 -13.15 16.35 8.65
C HIS A 135 -11.99 16.68 7.70
N VAL A 136 -12.21 17.59 6.76
CA VAL A 136 -11.16 18.08 5.88
C VAL A 136 -10.30 19.09 6.63
N TYR A 137 -8.98 18.89 6.62
CA TYR A 137 -8.01 19.87 7.12
C TYR A 137 -7.67 20.82 5.97
N ASP A 138 -7.95 22.12 6.15
CA ASP A 138 -7.62 23.15 5.17
C ASP A 138 -6.20 23.70 5.47
N PRO A 139 -5.23 23.51 4.57
CA PRO A 139 -3.90 24.08 4.74
C PRO A 139 -3.84 25.60 4.48
N GLY A 140 -4.91 26.19 3.93
CA GLY A 140 -4.95 27.59 3.48
C GLY A 140 -4.24 27.83 2.15
N ASP A 141 -3.05 27.24 1.96
CA ASP A 141 -2.33 27.20 0.68
C ASP A 141 -1.59 25.87 0.52
N GLN A 142 -0.81 25.74 -0.56
CA GLN A 142 -0.09 24.50 -0.89
C GLN A 142 1.44 24.62 -0.67
N ALA A 143 1.89 25.58 0.10
CA ALA A 143 3.29 25.67 0.50
C ALA A 143 3.67 24.52 1.46
N ALA A 144 4.92 24.10 1.45
CA ALA A 144 5.37 22.97 2.24
C ALA A 144 5.13 23.16 3.75
N ASP A 145 5.29 24.35 4.28
CA ASP A 145 5.05 24.69 5.69
C ASP A 145 3.57 24.61 6.06
N ALA A 146 2.66 25.01 5.18
CA ALA A 146 1.22 24.85 5.36
C ALA A 146 0.81 23.35 5.41
N ILE A 147 1.38 22.52 4.52
CA ILE A 147 1.15 21.08 4.54
C ILE A 147 1.78 20.42 5.78
N VAL A 148 2.95 20.88 6.23
CA VAL A 148 3.54 20.42 7.50
C VAL A 148 2.62 20.74 8.68
N ALA A 149 2.03 21.95 8.73
CA ALA A 149 1.08 22.33 9.76
C ALA A 149 -0.21 21.48 9.72
N MET A 150 -0.76 21.24 8.53
CA MET A 150 -1.90 20.36 8.31
C MET A 150 -1.62 18.93 8.79
N ALA A 151 -0.48 18.35 8.41
CA ALA A 151 -0.07 17.02 8.85
C ALA A 151 0.16 16.96 10.37
N ALA A 152 0.66 18.03 10.99
CA ALA A 152 0.82 18.13 12.43
C ALA A 152 -0.54 18.15 13.16
N ALA A 153 -1.53 18.87 12.64
CA ALA A 153 -2.89 18.88 13.16
C ALA A 153 -3.53 17.48 13.10
N LEU A 154 -3.44 16.81 11.96
CA LEU A 154 -3.90 15.42 11.83
C LEU A 154 -3.24 14.48 12.84
N ARG A 155 -1.92 14.59 13.05
CA ARG A 155 -1.20 13.77 14.03
C ARG A 155 -1.63 14.07 15.46
N ALA A 156 -1.93 15.33 15.78
CA ALA A 156 -2.44 15.73 17.09
C ALA A 156 -3.80 15.06 17.39
N ASP A 157 -4.62 14.86 16.38
CA ASP A 157 -5.89 14.13 16.46
C ASP A 157 -5.73 12.60 16.38
N GLY A 158 -4.48 12.11 16.34
CA GLY A 158 -4.15 10.68 16.31
C GLY A 158 -4.18 10.05 14.93
N GLY A 159 -4.27 10.83 13.85
CA GLY A 159 -4.25 10.38 12.47
C GLY A 159 -2.86 10.07 11.95
N VAL A 160 -2.80 9.58 10.71
CA VAL A 160 -1.58 9.23 9.97
C VAL A 160 -1.57 9.97 8.64
N PHE A 161 -0.47 10.65 8.34
CA PHE A 161 -0.22 11.35 7.09
C PHE A 161 0.62 10.49 6.16
N GLN A 162 0.05 10.07 5.02
CA GLN A 162 0.72 9.22 4.05
C GLN A 162 1.00 9.99 2.76
N ALA A 163 2.22 9.88 2.23
CA ALA A 163 2.49 10.29 0.85
C ALA A 163 1.98 9.21 -0.11
N ASN A 164 1.00 9.55 -0.95
CA ASN A 164 0.39 8.63 -1.91
C ASN A 164 1.20 8.59 -3.20
N HIS A 165 1.29 7.38 -3.81
CA HIS A 165 1.87 7.16 -5.14
C HIS A 165 2.88 8.27 -5.54
N PRO A 166 3.93 8.53 -4.75
CA PRO A 166 4.79 9.69 -4.94
C PRO A 166 5.49 9.71 -6.30
N ALA A 167 5.57 8.57 -6.97
CA ALA A 167 6.17 8.40 -8.28
C ALA A 167 5.11 8.13 -9.37
N TYR A 168 3.97 8.80 -9.32
CA TYR A 168 2.96 8.70 -10.36
C TYR A 168 3.52 9.12 -11.72
N ARG A 169 3.30 8.30 -12.74
CA ARG A 169 3.91 8.48 -14.06
C ARG A 169 3.15 9.50 -14.89
N LEU A 170 3.83 10.55 -15.32
CA LEU A 170 3.29 11.53 -16.29
C LEU A 170 3.86 11.40 -17.72
N GLY A 171 4.86 10.58 -17.98
CA GLY A 171 5.41 10.42 -19.33
C GLY A 171 6.83 9.84 -19.39
N PRO A 172 7.36 9.63 -20.63
CA PRO A 172 8.69 9.05 -20.82
C PRO A 172 9.85 9.93 -20.33
N ASP A 173 9.62 11.23 -20.20
CA ASP A 173 10.64 12.23 -19.82
C ASP A 173 10.67 12.51 -18.31
N ASP A 174 9.97 11.67 -17.54
CA ASP A 174 9.96 11.81 -16.09
C ASP A 174 11.35 11.55 -15.51
N PRO A 175 11.94 12.56 -14.86
CA PRO A 175 13.31 12.43 -14.34
C PRO A 175 13.42 11.36 -13.25
N GLY A 176 12.30 10.94 -12.59
CA GLY A 176 12.37 9.95 -11.54
C GLY A 176 13.44 10.22 -10.50
N CYS A 177 13.64 9.31 -9.57
CA CYS A 177 14.77 9.32 -8.65
C CYS A 177 16.02 8.83 -9.42
N GLN A 178 16.71 9.72 -10.12
CA GLN A 178 17.93 9.40 -10.84
C GLN A 178 19.15 9.90 -10.06
N GLY A 179 20.01 8.99 -9.69
CA GLY A 179 21.35 9.36 -9.22
C GLY A 179 21.55 9.53 -7.72
N GLY A 180 20.59 9.24 -6.88
CA GLY A 180 20.75 9.27 -5.44
C GLY A 180 19.69 10.07 -4.69
N CYS A 181 19.66 9.98 -3.36
CA CYS A 181 18.64 10.60 -2.53
C CYS A 181 18.61 12.12 -2.61
N ALA A 182 19.74 12.77 -2.91
CA ALA A 182 19.82 14.23 -2.99
C ALA A 182 18.98 14.82 -4.14
N ASP A 183 18.90 14.08 -5.26
CA ASP A 183 18.20 14.51 -6.46
C ASP A 183 16.86 13.80 -6.66
N CYS A 184 16.48 12.94 -5.72
CA CYS A 184 15.26 12.14 -5.79
C CYS A 184 14.04 12.99 -5.53
N ARG A 185 13.29 13.31 -6.58
CA ARG A 185 11.96 13.93 -6.47
C ARG A 185 10.91 12.93 -6.92
N ALA A 186 9.99 12.66 -6.05
CA ALA A 186 8.83 11.87 -6.41
C ALA A 186 7.90 12.69 -7.28
N MET A 187 7.31 12.09 -8.31
CA MET A 187 6.58 12.80 -9.34
C MET A 187 5.39 13.55 -8.81
N ASN A 188 4.34 12.96 -8.42
CA ASN A 188 3.19 13.69 -7.90
C ASN A 188 3.45 14.35 -6.54
N TRP A 189 4.52 13.99 -5.88
CA TRP A 189 4.91 14.55 -4.61
C TRP A 189 5.83 15.76 -4.82
N GLN A 190 5.24 16.95 -4.93
CA GLN A 190 5.99 18.17 -5.24
C GLN A 190 6.78 18.72 -4.05
N TYR A 191 6.58 18.17 -2.87
CA TYR A 191 7.23 18.65 -1.63
C TYR A 191 8.62 18.06 -1.39
N GLY A 192 9.06 17.11 -2.23
CA GLY A 192 10.36 16.47 -2.05
C GLY A 192 10.50 15.84 -0.66
N PHE A 193 11.51 16.31 0.10
CA PHE A 193 11.75 15.90 1.50
C PHE A 193 11.41 16.98 2.52
N ASP A 194 10.75 18.06 2.12
CA ASP A 194 10.38 19.16 3.03
C ASP A 194 9.14 18.82 3.88
N VAL A 195 8.28 17.93 3.38
CA VAL A 195 7.11 17.42 4.11
C VAL A 195 7.31 15.95 4.45
N ARG A 196 7.56 15.67 5.72
CA ARG A 196 7.78 14.30 6.22
C ARG A 196 6.46 13.54 6.37
N PRO A 197 6.26 12.43 5.64
CA PRO A 197 5.12 11.55 5.87
C PRO A 197 5.36 10.58 7.04
N ASP A 198 4.29 9.97 7.56
CA ASP A 198 4.37 8.85 8.49
C ASP A 198 4.51 7.52 7.74
N THR A 199 3.90 7.44 6.55
CA THR A 199 3.97 6.29 5.65
C THR A 199 4.12 6.75 4.20
N VAL A 200 4.68 5.90 3.36
CA VAL A 200 4.78 6.11 1.91
C VAL A 200 4.08 4.96 1.19
N GLU A 201 3.17 5.29 0.28
CA GLU A 201 2.57 4.33 -0.61
C GLU A 201 3.56 3.94 -1.70
N VAL A 202 4.24 2.81 -1.47
CA VAL A 202 5.28 2.29 -2.39
C VAL A 202 4.70 1.43 -3.50
N TRP A 203 3.44 1.02 -3.36
CA TRP A 203 2.76 0.16 -4.31
C TRP A 203 1.32 0.64 -4.54
N ASN A 204 1.06 1.14 -5.74
CA ASN A 204 -0.24 1.58 -6.22
C ASN A 204 -0.38 1.15 -7.68
N PRO A 205 -1.52 0.61 -8.14
CA PRO A 205 -1.70 0.13 -9.52
C PRO A 205 -1.55 1.22 -10.58
N SER A 206 -1.85 2.46 -10.22
CA SER A 206 -1.70 3.62 -11.11
C SER A 206 -0.24 3.98 -11.38
N VAL A 207 0.69 3.47 -10.57
CA VAL A 207 2.12 3.74 -10.68
C VAL A 207 2.81 2.66 -11.48
N SER A 208 3.12 2.94 -12.73
CA SER A 208 3.83 2.00 -13.63
C SER A 208 5.30 1.75 -13.24
N ARG A 209 5.85 2.47 -12.27
CA ARG A 209 7.22 2.36 -11.77
C ARG A 209 7.25 2.29 -10.25
N GLY A 210 6.70 1.24 -9.66
CA GLY A 210 6.74 1.00 -8.21
C GLY A 210 8.14 1.10 -7.61
N GLU A 211 9.19 0.81 -8.39
CA GLU A 211 10.59 1.03 -8.01
C GLU A 211 10.91 2.45 -7.59
N VAL A 212 10.36 3.45 -8.28
CA VAL A 212 10.63 4.86 -7.98
C VAL A 212 10.02 5.26 -6.64
N SER A 213 8.81 4.80 -6.34
CA SER A 213 8.17 5.03 -5.04
C SER A 213 8.92 4.32 -3.90
N GLU A 214 9.42 3.09 -4.14
CA GLU A 214 10.26 2.40 -3.17
C GLU A 214 11.60 3.11 -2.95
N ASN A 215 12.24 3.61 -4.01
CA ASN A 215 13.48 4.37 -3.91
C ASN A 215 13.27 5.66 -3.12
N TYR A 216 12.17 6.39 -3.37
CA TYR A 216 11.80 7.55 -2.57
C TYR A 216 11.63 7.21 -1.09
N TRP A 217 10.96 6.11 -0.77
CA TRP A 217 10.83 5.63 0.59
C TRP A 217 12.20 5.24 1.19
N GLU A 218 13.05 4.49 0.46
CA GLU A 218 14.41 4.14 0.91
C GLU A 218 15.26 5.39 1.19
N CYS A 219 15.12 6.46 0.40
CA CYS A 219 15.78 7.74 0.66
C CYS A 219 15.41 8.33 2.01
N TRP A 220 14.18 8.20 2.48
CA TRP A 220 13.78 8.58 3.83
C TRP A 220 14.48 7.71 4.89
N LEU A 221 14.57 6.39 4.66
CA LEU A 221 15.26 5.48 5.57
C LEU A 221 16.76 5.81 5.68
N GLU A 222 17.41 6.16 4.57
CA GLU A 222 18.82 6.57 4.53
C GLU A 222 19.07 7.89 5.27
N ARG A 223 18.09 8.77 5.30
CA ARG A 223 18.10 10.00 6.13
C ARG A 223 17.92 9.68 7.63
N GLY A 224 17.75 8.41 8.00
CA GLY A 224 17.57 7.97 9.37
C GLY A 224 16.13 8.07 9.88
N GLU A 225 15.18 8.37 8.99
CA GLU A 225 13.75 8.44 9.31
C GLU A 225 13.14 7.05 9.44
N ARG A 226 12.10 6.97 10.28
CA ARG A 226 11.32 5.74 10.46
C ARG A 226 9.96 5.96 9.83
N ILE A 227 9.78 5.41 8.65
CA ILE A 227 8.60 5.58 7.81
C ILE A 227 8.15 4.22 7.32
N ALA A 228 6.86 3.92 7.41
CA ALA A 228 6.31 2.66 6.93
C ALA A 228 6.14 2.67 5.40
N ALA A 229 6.33 1.50 4.79
CA ALA A 229 5.89 1.23 3.43
C ALA A 229 4.44 0.74 3.44
N THR A 230 3.59 1.24 2.57
CA THR A 230 2.20 0.86 2.39
C THR A 230 1.89 0.59 0.93
N GLY A 231 0.74 0.00 0.68
CA GLY A 231 0.13 -0.11 -0.64
C GLY A 231 -1.35 0.22 -0.55
N GLY A 232 -1.92 0.68 -1.64
CA GLY A 232 -3.33 0.99 -1.78
C GLY A 232 -3.80 0.78 -3.21
N SER A 233 -5.08 0.42 -3.39
CA SER A 233 -5.61 0.08 -4.70
C SER A 233 -5.94 1.28 -5.55
N ASP A 234 -6.20 2.42 -4.94
CA ASP A 234 -6.67 3.63 -5.61
C ASP A 234 -7.92 3.35 -6.48
N SER A 235 -8.73 2.38 -6.03
CA SER A 235 -9.83 1.89 -6.83
C SER A 235 -11.05 2.83 -6.70
N HIS A 236 -11.52 3.32 -7.84
CA HIS A 236 -12.66 4.23 -7.92
C HIS A 236 -13.96 3.51 -8.30
N TRP A 237 -13.88 2.47 -9.10
CA TRP A 237 -15.01 1.79 -9.74
C TRP A 237 -15.36 0.46 -9.09
N VAL A 238 -16.42 -0.16 -9.60
CA VAL A 238 -16.68 -1.58 -9.37
C VAL A 238 -15.51 -2.37 -9.93
N SER A 239 -14.92 -3.26 -9.14
CA SER A 239 -13.87 -4.14 -9.62
C SER A 239 -14.40 -5.02 -10.74
N LEU A 240 -13.89 -4.79 -11.92
CA LEU A 240 -13.95 -5.74 -13.02
C LEU A 240 -12.76 -6.68 -12.89
N ALA A 241 -12.82 -7.85 -13.53
CA ALA A 241 -11.71 -8.82 -13.47
C ALA A 241 -10.36 -8.24 -13.93
N GLU A 242 -10.39 -7.14 -14.65
CA GLU A 242 -9.25 -6.46 -15.28
C GLU A 242 -8.82 -5.19 -14.53
N VAL A 243 -9.53 -4.79 -13.48
CA VAL A 243 -9.25 -3.55 -12.74
C VAL A 243 -8.98 -3.89 -11.28
N ALA A 244 -7.89 -3.36 -10.74
CA ALA A 244 -7.55 -3.53 -9.34
C ALA A 244 -8.67 -3.01 -8.43
N GLY A 245 -9.04 -3.81 -7.43
CA GLY A 245 -10.02 -3.45 -6.43
C GLY A 245 -9.41 -3.39 -5.04
N PRO A 246 -10.20 -3.10 -3.99
CA PRO A 246 -9.70 -2.97 -2.63
C PRO A 246 -8.79 -4.14 -2.23
N GLY A 247 -7.59 -3.82 -1.74
CA GLY A 247 -6.57 -4.79 -1.37
C GLY A 247 -5.69 -5.31 -2.53
N GLN A 248 -5.73 -4.68 -3.68
CA GLN A 248 -4.79 -4.93 -4.78
C GLN A 248 -4.00 -3.67 -5.11
N PRO A 249 -2.88 -3.41 -4.35
CA PRO A 249 -2.22 -4.25 -3.33
C PRO A 249 -2.88 -4.19 -1.94
N THR A 250 -2.52 -5.16 -1.08
CA THR A 250 -2.96 -5.25 0.31
C THR A 250 -1.87 -4.76 1.25
N THR A 251 -2.19 -3.85 2.16
CA THR A 251 -1.33 -3.52 3.29
C THR A 251 -1.67 -4.42 4.48
N TRP A 252 -0.70 -5.21 4.93
CA TRP A 252 -0.77 -6.00 6.17
C TRP A 252 -0.22 -5.17 7.31
N VAL A 253 -0.97 -5.07 8.40
CA VAL A 253 -0.59 -4.28 9.58
C VAL A 253 -0.52 -5.18 10.79
N LEU A 254 0.61 -5.18 11.53
CA LEU A 254 0.74 -5.89 12.79
C LEU A 254 0.25 -4.99 13.93
N ALA A 255 -1.04 -5.06 14.22
CA ALA A 255 -1.70 -4.24 15.23
C ALA A 255 -1.82 -4.95 16.58
N ARG A 256 -1.57 -4.24 17.68
CA ARG A 256 -1.78 -4.77 19.04
C ARG A 256 -3.27 -4.98 19.35
N HIS A 257 -4.11 -4.13 18.80
CA HIS A 257 -5.57 -4.17 18.95
C HIS A 257 -6.22 -4.01 17.57
N ALA A 258 -7.25 -4.81 17.29
CA ALA A 258 -8.03 -4.71 16.06
C ALA A 258 -9.04 -3.56 16.15
N THR A 259 -8.54 -2.33 16.17
CA THR A 259 -9.30 -1.07 16.23
C THR A 259 -8.68 -0.05 15.29
N VAL A 260 -9.39 1.02 14.94
CA VAL A 260 -8.85 2.15 14.16
C VAL A 260 -7.55 2.65 14.80
N ALA A 261 -7.56 2.99 16.07
CA ALA A 261 -6.38 3.49 16.78
C ALA A 261 -5.22 2.48 16.77
N GLY A 262 -5.51 1.17 16.86
CA GLY A 262 -4.51 0.11 16.79
C GLY A 262 -3.86 -0.02 15.42
N VAL A 263 -4.62 0.11 14.34
CA VAL A 263 -4.11 0.12 12.97
C VAL A 263 -3.25 1.36 12.73
N LEU A 264 -3.76 2.56 13.07
CA LEU A 264 -3.02 3.82 12.90
C LEU A 264 -1.72 3.85 13.72
N ALA A 265 -1.73 3.31 14.94
CA ALA A 265 -0.51 3.18 15.75
C ALA A 265 0.52 2.26 15.09
N ALA A 266 0.10 1.11 14.55
CA ALA A 266 1.00 0.17 13.89
C ALA A 266 1.57 0.72 12.57
N LEU A 267 0.81 1.55 11.83
CA LEU A 267 1.32 2.30 10.68
C LEU A 267 2.46 3.25 11.11
N ARG A 268 2.25 4.05 12.17
CA ARG A 268 3.30 4.95 12.71
C ARG A 268 4.53 4.19 13.23
N ASP A 269 4.32 2.99 13.77
CA ASP A 269 5.41 2.14 14.27
C ASP A 269 6.18 1.43 13.13
N GLY A 270 5.79 1.58 11.87
CA GLY A 270 6.43 0.90 10.73
C GLY A 270 6.14 -0.61 10.66
N ARG A 271 5.06 -1.07 11.28
CA ARG A 271 4.72 -2.50 11.39
C ARG A 271 3.85 -2.96 10.24
N THR A 272 4.37 -2.85 9.02
CA THR A 272 3.65 -3.14 7.79
C THR A 272 4.40 -4.07 6.85
N SER A 273 3.62 -4.83 6.08
CA SER A 273 4.05 -5.59 4.92
C SER A 273 3.03 -5.35 3.80
N VAL A 274 3.46 -5.38 2.56
CA VAL A 274 2.58 -5.18 1.40
C VAL A 274 2.61 -6.40 0.51
N SER A 275 1.45 -6.86 0.04
CA SER A 275 1.35 -7.92 -0.98
C SER A 275 0.52 -7.45 -2.18
N GLY A 276 0.84 -7.95 -3.36
CA GLY A 276 0.13 -7.58 -4.59
C GLY A 276 -1.33 -8.01 -4.61
N GLN A 277 -1.71 -8.98 -3.78
CA GLN A 277 -3.04 -9.58 -3.76
C GLN A 277 -3.62 -9.62 -2.34
N PRO A 278 -4.94 -9.53 -2.17
CA PRO A 278 -5.61 -9.77 -0.91
C PRO A 278 -5.67 -11.27 -0.54
N PRO A 279 -5.94 -11.60 0.73
CA PRO A 279 -5.97 -12.99 1.19
C PRO A 279 -6.84 -13.92 0.36
N ALA A 280 -8.04 -13.49 -0.04
CA ALA A 280 -8.96 -14.30 -0.84
C ALA A 280 -8.45 -14.60 -2.26
N LEU A 281 -7.53 -13.79 -2.78
CA LEU A 281 -6.88 -13.99 -4.08
C LEU A 281 -5.46 -14.55 -3.96
N GLY A 282 -5.10 -15.13 -2.81
CA GLY A 282 -3.81 -15.77 -2.59
C GLY A 282 -2.67 -14.82 -2.20
N GLY A 283 -3.00 -13.66 -1.65
CA GLY A 283 -1.99 -12.71 -1.16
C GLY A 283 -1.06 -13.33 -0.12
N VAL A 284 0.23 -13.08 -0.28
CA VAL A 284 1.30 -13.61 0.57
C VAL A 284 1.75 -12.55 1.55
N ARG A 285 1.73 -12.85 2.84
CA ARG A 285 2.28 -11.96 3.86
C ARG A 285 3.75 -12.26 4.11
N LEU A 286 4.60 -11.34 3.74
CA LEU A 286 6.03 -11.43 4.05
C LEU A 286 6.31 -10.88 5.45
N SER A 287 7.12 -11.57 6.22
CA SER A 287 7.48 -11.20 7.60
C SER A 287 8.99 -11.21 7.79
N LEU A 288 9.48 -10.28 8.59
CA LEU A 288 10.88 -10.19 9.01
C LEU A 288 10.93 -10.19 10.54
N SER A 289 11.71 -11.08 11.12
CA SER A 289 11.81 -11.25 12.58
C SER A 289 13.27 -11.37 13.04
N GLY A 290 13.50 -11.06 14.31
CA GLY A 290 14.82 -11.04 14.90
C GLY A 290 14.85 -11.51 16.36
N PRO A 291 16.02 -11.36 17.04
CA PRO A 291 16.18 -11.76 18.42
C PRO A 291 15.17 -11.11 19.36
N GLY A 292 14.78 -11.83 20.42
CA GLY A 292 13.88 -11.31 21.46
C GLY A 292 12.45 -11.07 21.00
N GLY A 293 12.03 -11.64 19.86
CA GLY A 293 10.71 -11.42 19.28
C GLY A 293 10.59 -10.10 18.53
N ALA A 294 11.71 -9.46 18.16
CA ALA A 294 11.71 -8.27 17.33
C ALA A 294 11.11 -8.58 15.95
N THR A 295 10.40 -7.62 15.39
CA THR A 295 9.72 -7.72 14.09
C THR A 295 9.88 -6.44 13.27
N ILE A 296 9.25 -6.39 12.11
CA ILE A 296 9.20 -5.20 11.24
C ILE A 296 8.85 -3.96 12.08
N GLY A 297 9.54 -2.85 11.84
CA GLY A 297 9.43 -1.61 12.61
C GLY A 297 10.29 -1.55 13.86
N ASP A 298 10.74 -2.68 14.40
CA ASP A 298 11.59 -2.72 15.60
C ASP A 298 13.07 -2.44 15.26
N THR A 299 13.84 -2.23 16.32
CA THR A 299 15.30 -2.03 16.25
C THR A 299 16.02 -3.24 16.81
N VAL A 300 17.03 -3.71 16.09
CA VAL A 300 17.93 -4.79 16.53
C VAL A 300 19.40 -4.35 16.45
N ALA A 301 20.28 -5.10 17.11
CA ALA A 301 21.71 -4.86 17.02
C ALA A 301 22.22 -5.19 15.60
N PRO A 302 23.16 -4.40 15.02
CA PRO A 302 23.86 -4.78 13.81
C PRO A 302 24.53 -6.17 13.94
N GLY A 303 24.50 -6.95 12.87
CA GLY A 303 24.99 -8.33 12.88
C GLY A 303 24.05 -9.35 13.53
N SER A 304 22.85 -8.96 13.94
CA SER A 304 21.81 -9.89 14.43
C SER A 304 21.45 -10.94 13.39
N THR A 305 21.11 -12.15 13.83
CA THR A 305 20.46 -13.13 12.95
C THR A 305 19.00 -12.77 12.79
N LEU A 306 18.57 -12.62 11.54
CA LEU A 306 17.20 -12.30 11.16
C LEU A 306 16.62 -13.46 10.36
N ARG A 307 15.27 -13.54 10.32
CA ARG A 307 14.53 -14.55 9.57
C ARG A 307 13.45 -13.89 8.75
N VAL A 308 13.27 -14.37 7.52
CA VAL A 308 12.16 -14.04 6.64
C VAL A 308 11.25 -15.25 6.52
N SER A 309 9.96 -15.05 6.65
CA SER A 309 8.92 -16.06 6.38
C SER A 309 7.84 -15.47 5.48
N ALA A 310 7.17 -16.34 4.71
CA ALA A 310 6.16 -15.95 3.71
C ALA A 310 4.88 -16.77 3.95
N ASP A 311 3.95 -16.22 4.73
CA ASP A 311 2.68 -16.86 5.01
C ASP A 311 1.74 -16.78 3.81
N GLY A 312 1.15 -17.92 3.43
CA GLY A 312 0.28 -18.03 2.26
C GLY A 312 1.02 -18.36 0.96
N LEU A 313 2.33 -18.49 0.98
CA LEU A 313 3.13 -18.93 -0.16
C LEU A 313 2.74 -20.36 -0.57
N ARG A 314 2.49 -20.58 -1.87
CA ARG A 314 2.03 -21.87 -2.41
C ARG A 314 3.03 -22.52 -3.36
N THR A 315 3.92 -21.75 -3.93
CA THR A 315 4.98 -22.16 -4.85
C THR A 315 6.30 -21.55 -4.39
N PRO A 316 7.46 -22.15 -4.71
CA PRO A 316 8.75 -21.53 -4.43
C PRO A 316 8.82 -20.10 -4.96
N ALA A 317 9.48 -19.21 -4.20
CA ALA A 317 9.69 -17.83 -4.54
C ALA A 317 11.12 -17.39 -4.19
N VAL A 318 11.53 -16.22 -4.61
CA VAL A 318 12.83 -15.65 -4.33
C VAL A 318 12.69 -14.56 -3.26
N VAL A 319 13.36 -14.74 -2.14
CA VAL A 319 13.54 -13.70 -1.12
C VAL A 319 14.78 -12.89 -1.48
N ARG A 320 14.61 -11.59 -1.62
CA ARG A 320 15.71 -10.63 -1.74
C ARG A 320 15.76 -9.75 -0.51
N ILE A 321 16.93 -9.67 0.11
CA ILE A 321 17.18 -8.80 1.26
C ILE A 321 17.93 -7.55 0.76
N ARG A 322 17.38 -6.39 1.13
CA ARG A 322 18.02 -5.09 0.91
C ARG A 322 18.36 -4.45 2.25
N ALA A 323 19.49 -3.78 2.30
CA ALA A 323 19.91 -3.01 3.46
C ALA A 323 20.75 -1.81 3.02
N ASN A 324 20.52 -0.65 3.59
CA ASN A 324 21.29 0.58 3.34
C ASN A 324 21.49 0.85 1.84
N GLY A 325 20.41 0.77 1.06
CA GLY A 325 20.42 1.02 -0.39
C GLY A 325 20.97 -0.12 -1.25
N GLY A 326 21.54 -1.19 -0.67
CA GLY A 326 22.15 -2.31 -1.40
C GLY A 326 21.41 -3.64 -1.23
N GLN A 327 21.67 -4.59 -2.15
CA GLN A 327 21.25 -5.99 -1.99
C GLN A 327 22.27 -6.73 -1.12
N VAL A 328 21.77 -7.49 -0.13
CA VAL A 328 22.59 -8.26 0.82
C VAL A 328 22.54 -9.75 0.54
N LEU A 329 21.36 -10.25 0.16
CA LEU A 329 21.11 -11.67 -0.07
C LEU A 329 20.00 -11.85 -1.11
N GLU A 330 20.09 -12.93 -1.86
CA GLU A 330 19.01 -13.48 -2.66
C GLU A 330 18.98 -14.99 -2.49
N GLU A 331 17.85 -15.57 -2.10
CA GLU A 331 17.73 -16.98 -1.81
C GLU A 331 16.29 -17.46 -2.08
N THR A 332 16.15 -18.70 -2.54
CA THR A 332 14.84 -19.33 -2.72
C THR A 332 14.22 -19.68 -1.39
N ILE A 333 12.92 -19.39 -1.24
CA ILE A 333 12.09 -19.81 -0.12
C ILE A 333 11.02 -20.77 -0.60
N GLU A 334 10.92 -21.92 0.07
CA GLU A 334 9.87 -22.91 -0.15
C GLU A 334 8.59 -22.56 0.65
N PRO A 335 7.41 -23.04 0.21
CA PRO A 335 6.19 -22.91 1.02
C PRO A 335 6.37 -23.46 2.44
N GLY A 336 6.08 -22.61 3.44
CA GLY A 336 6.28 -22.95 4.85
C GLY A 336 7.74 -22.91 5.34
N GLY A 337 8.68 -22.56 4.46
CA GLY A 337 10.09 -22.39 4.78
C GLY A 337 10.42 -21.01 5.38
N GLU A 338 11.67 -20.87 5.80
CA GLU A 338 12.24 -19.61 6.29
C GLU A 338 13.63 -19.39 5.68
N VAL A 339 13.96 -18.14 5.37
CA VAL A 339 15.32 -17.71 5.01
C VAL A 339 15.94 -17.03 6.23
N THR A 340 17.11 -17.52 6.64
CA THR A 340 17.86 -16.97 7.80
C THR A 340 19.14 -16.32 7.32
N PHE A 341 19.41 -15.10 7.77
CA PHE A 341 20.60 -14.36 7.37
C PHE A 341 21.17 -13.50 8.51
N ARG A 342 22.38 -13.01 8.33
CA ARG A 342 23.02 -12.03 9.22
C ARG A 342 22.76 -10.62 8.70
N ALA A 343 22.17 -9.77 9.52
CA ALA A 343 22.06 -8.34 9.21
C ALA A 343 23.45 -7.71 9.06
N PRO A 344 23.57 -6.64 8.27
CA PRO A 344 24.83 -5.87 8.20
C PRO A 344 25.36 -5.45 9.57
N ARG A 345 26.67 -5.27 9.67
CA ARG A 345 27.34 -4.80 10.91
C ARG A 345 27.27 -3.29 11.08
N GLU A 346 26.93 -2.60 10.04
CA GLU A 346 26.71 -1.15 9.99
C GLU A 346 25.31 -0.82 10.56
N ALA A 347 25.19 0.38 11.13
CA ALA A 347 23.88 0.94 11.48
C ALA A 347 23.10 1.29 10.20
N GLY A 348 21.76 1.30 10.29
CA GLY A 348 20.89 1.63 9.17
C GLY A 348 19.59 0.85 9.23
N TRP A 349 19.22 0.23 8.12
CA TRP A 349 17.95 -0.50 7.97
C TRP A 349 18.12 -1.76 7.12
N VAL A 350 17.15 -2.67 7.24
CA VAL A 350 17.04 -3.90 6.44
C VAL A 350 15.58 -4.18 6.15
N ARG A 351 15.27 -4.62 4.94
CA ARG A 351 13.95 -5.05 4.49
C ARG A 351 14.01 -6.26 3.57
N ALA A 352 12.87 -6.91 3.34
CA ALA A 352 12.76 -8.07 2.45
C ALA A 352 11.77 -7.80 1.31
N LEU A 353 12.05 -8.39 0.16
CA LEU A 353 11.18 -8.50 -1.01
C LEU A 353 10.93 -9.98 -1.28
N LEU A 354 9.76 -10.31 -1.80
CA LEU A 354 9.42 -11.62 -2.32
C LEU A 354 9.11 -11.49 -3.81
N LEU A 355 9.81 -12.24 -4.63
CA LEU A 355 9.74 -12.17 -6.08
C LEU A 355 9.27 -13.51 -6.66
N ASP A 356 8.50 -13.46 -7.75
CA ASP A 356 8.24 -14.64 -8.56
C ASP A 356 9.56 -15.12 -9.21
N PRO A 357 9.91 -16.40 -9.11
CA PRO A 357 11.15 -16.90 -9.70
C PRO A 357 11.12 -16.90 -11.24
N THR A 358 9.94 -16.78 -11.85
CA THR A 358 9.79 -16.77 -13.31
C THR A 358 10.16 -15.39 -13.85
N ALA A 359 11.19 -15.32 -14.66
CA ALA A 359 11.54 -14.10 -15.36
C ALA A 359 10.47 -13.76 -16.41
N LEU A 360 10.08 -12.49 -16.46
CA LEU A 360 9.14 -12.01 -17.46
C LEU A 360 9.87 -11.73 -18.79
N PRO A 361 9.22 -11.95 -19.95
CA PRO A 361 9.75 -11.50 -21.23
C PRO A 361 9.98 -9.99 -21.21
N ALA A 362 11.07 -9.53 -21.79
CA ALA A 362 11.47 -8.12 -21.86
C ALA A 362 10.42 -7.18 -22.51
N SER A 363 9.40 -7.74 -23.17
CA SER A 363 8.36 -7.03 -23.90
C SER A 363 7.04 -6.87 -23.13
N THR A 364 6.91 -7.36 -21.90
CA THR A 364 5.74 -7.07 -21.07
C THR A 364 5.79 -5.62 -20.59
N SER A 365 5.68 -4.72 -21.58
CA SER A 365 5.34 -3.33 -21.37
C SER A 365 3.99 -3.27 -20.69
N THR A 366 3.97 -2.71 -19.56
CA THR A 366 2.90 -2.20 -18.75
C THR A 366 1.79 -1.52 -19.56
N ASP A 367 0.84 -2.29 -20.08
CA ASP A 367 -0.49 -1.77 -20.33
C ASP A 367 -1.13 -1.40 -18.99
N LEU A 368 -1.74 -0.24 -18.93
CA LEU A 368 -2.28 0.47 -17.77
C LEU A 368 -3.25 -0.33 -16.85
N GLY A 369 -3.42 -1.62 -17.06
CA GLY A 369 -4.33 -2.49 -16.32
C GLY A 369 -3.67 -3.50 -15.37
N GLN A 370 -2.34 -3.66 -15.38
CA GLN A 370 -1.66 -4.68 -14.57
C GLN A 370 -0.36 -4.13 -13.98
N ALA A 371 -0.48 -3.18 -13.07
CA ALA A 371 0.69 -2.65 -12.40
C ALA A 371 1.14 -3.56 -11.24
N THR A 372 1.47 -4.82 -11.51
CA THR A 372 2.30 -5.57 -10.59
C THR A 372 3.74 -5.10 -10.80
N PRO A 373 4.36 -4.46 -9.81
CA PRO A 373 5.72 -3.96 -9.96
C PRO A 373 6.69 -5.08 -10.28
N GLN A 374 7.64 -4.78 -11.14
CA GLN A 374 8.71 -5.72 -11.49
C GLN A 374 10.01 -5.30 -10.81
N ARG A 375 10.87 -6.27 -10.52
CA ARG A 375 12.22 -6.06 -10.04
C ARG A 375 13.16 -6.95 -10.84
N ASP A 376 14.03 -6.33 -11.65
CA ASP A 376 14.98 -7.03 -12.51
C ASP A 376 14.32 -8.12 -13.38
N GLY A 377 13.14 -7.82 -13.94
CA GLY A 377 12.38 -8.77 -14.77
C GLY A 377 11.55 -9.81 -14.00
N HIS A 378 11.46 -9.74 -12.69
CA HIS A 378 10.60 -10.59 -11.85
C HIS A 378 9.42 -9.83 -11.27
N LEU A 379 8.26 -10.49 -11.16
CA LEU A 379 7.11 -9.89 -10.48
C LEU A 379 7.37 -9.78 -8.98
N LEU A 380 7.06 -8.62 -8.41
CA LEU A 380 7.05 -8.42 -6.97
C LEU A 380 5.77 -9.03 -6.39
N LEU A 381 5.89 -10.02 -5.50
CA LEU A 381 4.78 -10.65 -4.83
C LEU A 381 4.44 -9.97 -3.50
N ALA A 382 5.47 -9.57 -2.73
CA ALA A 382 5.33 -8.88 -1.47
C ALA A 382 6.61 -8.14 -1.08
N LEU A 383 6.48 -7.18 -0.16
CA LEU A 383 7.60 -6.49 0.47
C LEU A 383 7.31 -6.20 1.95
N THR A 384 8.36 -5.96 2.75
CA THR A 384 8.23 -5.53 4.15
C THR A 384 8.62 -4.06 4.30
N SER A 385 8.07 -3.39 5.30
CA SER A 385 8.74 -2.24 5.91
C SER A 385 10.06 -2.64 6.55
N ALA A 386 10.83 -1.66 7.00
CA ALA A 386 12.17 -1.88 7.50
C ALA A 386 12.20 -2.36 8.95
N MET A 387 13.21 -3.18 9.29
CA MET A 387 13.79 -3.26 10.64
C MET A 387 15.01 -2.34 10.70
N TYR A 388 15.27 -1.76 11.86
CA TYR A 388 16.32 -0.78 12.05
C TYR A 388 17.52 -1.38 12.77
N LEU A 389 18.73 -1.06 12.30
CA LEU A 389 19.99 -1.56 12.83
C LEU A 389 20.67 -0.43 13.64
N ARG A 390 20.63 -0.50 14.95
CA ARG A 390 21.27 0.48 15.83
C ARG A 390 22.06 -0.21 16.94
N ARG A 391 23.28 0.28 17.21
CA ARG A 391 24.00 -0.14 18.39
C ARG A 391 23.25 0.35 19.62
N ALA A 392 23.12 -0.51 20.65
CA ALA A 392 22.61 -0.07 21.95
C ALA A 392 23.50 1.10 22.43
N THR A 393 22.91 2.27 22.62
CA THR A 393 23.59 3.35 23.33
C THR A 393 23.73 2.89 24.79
N LEU A 394 24.96 2.57 25.21
CA LEU A 394 25.22 2.35 26.64
C LEU A 394 24.73 3.59 27.40
N PRO A 395 23.97 3.41 28.50
CA PRO A 395 23.56 4.53 29.31
C PRO A 395 24.82 5.30 29.73
N ARG A 396 24.81 6.64 29.60
CA ARG A 396 25.95 7.52 29.90
C ARG A 396 26.54 7.34 31.31
N ASN A 397 25.86 6.62 32.21
CA ASN A 397 26.26 6.38 33.59
C ASN A 397 27.15 5.13 33.81
N ALA A 398 27.47 4.34 32.75
CA ALA A 398 28.35 3.17 32.90
C ALA A 398 29.86 3.53 32.73
N ARG A 399 30.21 4.81 32.61
CA ARG A 399 31.61 5.25 32.62
C ARG A 399 31.96 5.92 33.95
N ARG A 400 31.85 5.22 35.05
CA ARG A 400 32.53 5.49 36.30
C ARG A 400 32.66 4.18 37.11
N VAL A 401 33.68 3.42 36.85
CA VAL A 401 34.51 2.79 37.88
C VAL A 401 35.92 2.64 37.28
#